data_04f2db9927d83cf9b645875bc292aee3
#
_entry.id   04f2db9927d83cf9b645875bc292aee3
#
_cell.length_a   1.000
_cell.length_b   1.000
_cell.length_c   1.000
_cell.angle_alpha   90.00
_cell.angle_beta   90.00
_cell.angle_gamma   90.00
#
_symmetry.space_group_name_H-M   'P 1'
#
loop_
_entity.id
_entity.type
_entity.pdbx_description
1 polymer ?
#
loop_
_entity_poly.entity_id
_entity_poly.type
_entity_poly.pdbx_seq_one_letter_code
_entity_poly.pdbx_strand_id
1 'polypeptide(L)'
;MKALFDTNVLLAAFLTEGVCEKLLTRARKRQFNLITCPFILHEFERILAKKFSATKQEKEAALALIAEAAVDTVHPSETPSGACRDSDDDNVLACAVEGAVEYLVTGDKDLLYMKTFKGIRIIAPRDFELLFDN
;
A
#
# COMPACT_ATOMS: atom_id res chain seq x y z
N MET A 1 -4.72 12.88 -7.33
CA MET A 1 -3.73 12.51 -6.28
C MET A 1 -3.47 11.01 -6.35
N LYS A 2 -2.20 10.62 -6.35
CA LYS A 2 -1.78 9.22 -6.37
C LYS A 2 -1.21 8.81 -5.04
N ALA A 3 -1.55 7.61 -4.57
CA ALA A 3 -1.03 7.06 -3.32
C ALA A 3 -0.72 5.57 -3.47
N LEU A 4 0.31 5.12 -2.77
CA LEU A 4 0.66 3.71 -2.64
C LEU A 4 0.36 3.28 -1.20
N PHE A 5 -0.28 2.13 -1.03
CA PHE A 5 -0.50 1.53 0.28
C PHE A 5 0.54 0.42 0.50
N ASP A 6 1.23 0.50 1.63
CA ASP A 6 2.09 -0.58 2.08
C ASP A 6 1.25 -1.84 2.34
N THR A 7 1.88 -2.99 2.32
CA THR A 7 1.23 -4.29 2.51
C THR A 7 0.36 -4.32 3.76
N ASN A 8 0.85 -3.82 4.89
CA ASN A 8 0.09 -3.85 6.14
C ASN A 8 -1.17 -3.00 6.11
N VAL A 9 -1.17 -1.91 5.33
CA VAL A 9 -2.37 -1.08 5.15
C VAL A 9 -3.43 -1.86 4.37
N LEU A 10 -3.01 -2.59 3.32
CA LEU A 10 -3.93 -3.45 2.57
C LEU A 10 -4.46 -4.58 3.44
N LEU A 11 -3.59 -5.23 4.21
CA LEU A 11 -4.02 -6.30 5.13
C LEU A 11 -5.06 -5.77 6.12
N ALA A 12 -4.79 -4.62 6.74
CA ALA A 12 -5.72 -4.03 7.69
C ALA A 12 -7.07 -3.69 7.04
N ALA A 13 -7.07 -3.30 5.77
CA ALA A 13 -8.31 -2.97 5.05
C ALA A 13 -9.25 -4.18 4.94
N PHE A 14 -8.70 -5.39 4.86
CA PHE A 14 -9.49 -6.62 4.75
C PHE A 14 -9.73 -7.30 6.08
N LEU A 15 -8.85 -7.11 7.06
CA LEU A 15 -8.90 -7.86 8.31
C LEU A 15 -9.49 -7.08 9.48
N THR A 16 -9.65 -5.77 9.33
CA THR A 16 -10.18 -4.92 10.40
C THR A 16 -11.26 -3.98 9.86
N GLU A 17 -12.12 -3.52 10.76
CA GLU A 17 -13.05 -2.43 10.48
C GLU A 17 -12.44 -1.15 11.03
N GLY A 18 -12.04 -0.24 10.15
CA GLY A 18 -11.39 0.97 10.59
C GLY A 18 -10.94 1.85 9.45
N VAL A 19 -9.91 2.66 9.70
CA VAL A 19 -9.44 3.66 8.75
C VAL A 19 -8.95 3.05 7.44
N CYS A 20 -8.24 1.92 7.50
CA CYS A 20 -7.71 1.30 6.29
C CYS A 20 -8.81 0.77 5.38
N GLU A 21 -9.86 0.17 5.95
CA GLU A 21 -11.04 -0.25 5.18
C GLU A 21 -11.69 0.96 4.51
N LYS A 22 -11.84 2.05 5.25
CA LYS A 22 -12.41 3.29 4.73
C LYS A 22 -11.58 3.85 3.57
N LEU A 23 -10.25 3.82 3.70
CA LEU A 23 -9.35 4.30 2.65
C LEU A 23 -9.44 3.44 1.38
N LEU A 24 -9.56 2.12 1.53
CA LEU A 24 -9.73 1.25 0.38
C LEU A 24 -11.05 1.55 -0.33
N THR A 25 -12.11 1.83 0.43
CA THR A 25 -13.40 2.25 -0.13
C THR A 25 -13.27 3.55 -0.91
N ARG A 26 -12.51 4.52 -0.39
CA ARG A 26 -12.23 5.78 -1.10
C ARG A 26 -11.50 5.53 -2.41
N ALA A 27 -10.55 4.59 -2.43
CA ALA A 27 -9.84 4.21 -3.64
C ALA A 27 -10.80 3.63 -4.69
N ARG A 28 -11.69 2.74 -4.24
CA ARG A 28 -12.70 2.13 -5.14
C ARG A 28 -13.64 3.17 -5.73
N LYS A 29 -13.95 4.21 -4.97
CA LYS A 29 -14.78 5.33 -5.43
C LYS A 29 -14.01 6.38 -6.23
N ARG A 30 -12.72 6.14 -6.48
CA ARG A 30 -11.83 7.06 -7.24
C ARG A 30 -11.69 8.43 -6.59
N GLN A 31 -11.76 8.49 -5.28
CA GLN A 31 -11.50 9.74 -4.56
C GLN A 31 -10.02 10.07 -4.53
N PHE A 32 -9.18 9.09 -4.79
CA PHE A 32 -7.77 9.23 -5.12
C PHE A 32 -7.38 8.04 -6.00
N ASN A 33 -6.20 8.08 -6.59
CA ASN A 33 -5.70 7.03 -7.46
C ASN A 33 -4.75 6.12 -6.70
N LEU A 34 -5.21 4.90 -6.40
CA LEU A 34 -4.39 3.90 -5.72
C LEU A 34 -3.47 3.23 -6.74
N ILE A 35 -2.18 3.20 -6.39
CA ILE A 35 -1.15 2.50 -7.15
C ILE A 35 -0.70 1.29 -6.33
N THR A 36 -0.40 0.19 -6.99
CA THR A 36 0.18 -0.99 -6.35
C THR A 36 1.29 -1.57 -7.22
N CYS A 37 1.91 -2.66 -6.79
CA CYS A 37 2.98 -3.32 -7.53
C CYS A 37 3.04 -4.80 -7.16
N PRO A 38 3.68 -5.66 -8.00
CA PRO A 38 3.74 -7.09 -7.74
C PRO A 38 4.36 -7.47 -6.40
N PHE A 39 5.40 -6.75 -5.96
CA PHE A 39 6.02 -7.02 -4.67
C PHE A 39 5.00 -6.97 -3.54
N ILE A 40 4.21 -5.88 -3.49
CA ILE A 40 3.19 -5.69 -2.45
C ILE A 40 2.10 -6.75 -2.56
N LEU A 41 1.64 -7.05 -3.78
CA LEU A 41 0.59 -8.04 -3.99
C LEU A 41 1.04 -9.45 -3.58
N HIS A 42 2.28 -9.83 -3.89
CA HIS A 42 2.83 -11.13 -3.49
C HIS A 42 2.99 -11.22 -1.97
N GLU A 43 3.47 -10.16 -1.34
CA GLU A 43 3.62 -10.13 0.11
C GLU A 43 2.26 -10.21 0.80
N PHE A 44 1.27 -9.46 0.30
CA PHE A 44 -0.09 -9.50 0.80
C PHE A 44 -0.66 -10.93 0.75
N GLU A 45 -0.55 -11.59 -0.41
CA GLU A 45 -1.04 -12.95 -0.60
C GLU A 45 -0.34 -13.93 0.32
N ARG A 46 0.99 -13.83 0.44
CA ARG A 46 1.79 -14.70 1.30
C ARG A 46 1.39 -14.58 2.76
N ILE A 47 1.19 -13.37 3.25
CA ILE A 47 0.82 -13.14 4.65
C ILE A 47 -0.60 -13.62 4.94
N LEU A 48 -1.54 -13.39 4.01
CA LEU A 48 -2.91 -13.91 4.16
C LEU A 48 -2.91 -15.43 4.31
N ALA A 49 -2.12 -16.12 3.49
CA ALA A 49 -2.05 -17.58 3.55
C ALA A 49 -1.40 -18.06 4.83
N LYS A 50 -0.25 -17.49 5.21
CA LYS A 50 0.56 -18.00 6.32
C LYS A 50 0.04 -17.60 7.70
N LYS A 51 -0.36 -16.35 7.87
CA LYS A 51 -0.75 -15.83 9.19
C LYS A 51 -2.25 -15.91 9.45
N PHE A 52 -3.05 -15.92 8.41
CA PHE A 52 -4.51 -15.86 8.56
C PHE A 52 -5.22 -17.06 7.93
N SER A 53 -4.44 -18.04 7.46
CA SER A 53 -4.96 -19.30 6.91
C SER A 53 -6.00 -19.09 5.82
N ALA A 54 -5.84 -18.05 5.02
CA ALA A 54 -6.77 -17.76 3.94
C ALA A 54 -6.76 -18.87 2.89
N THR A 55 -7.95 -19.25 2.44
CA THR A 55 -8.11 -20.21 1.37
C THR A 55 -7.69 -19.58 0.04
N LYS A 56 -7.49 -20.42 -0.98
CA LYS A 56 -7.21 -19.92 -2.33
C LYS A 56 -8.31 -18.99 -2.82
N GLN A 57 -9.58 -19.33 -2.57
CA GLN A 57 -10.71 -18.51 -2.97
C GLN A 57 -10.72 -17.17 -2.25
N GLU A 58 -10.43 -17.16 -0.95
CA GLU A 58 -10.36 -15.92 -0.16
C GLU A 58 -9.25 -15.00 -0.66
N LYS A 59 -8.07 -15.56 -0.98
CA LYS A 59 -6.96 -14.79 -1.54
C LYS A 59 -7.32 -14.20 -2.90
N GLU A 60 -7.92 -14.99 -3.77
CA GLU A 60 -8.32 -14.53 -5.10
C GLU A 60 -9.36 -13.41 -5.02
N ALA A 61 -10.33 -13.55 -4.10
CA ALA A 61 -11.34 -12.51 -3.90
C ALA A 61 -10.73 -11.20 -3.41
N ALA A 62 -9.79 -11.28 -2.46
CA ALA A 62 -9.12 -10.08 -1.94
C ALA A 62 -8.27 -9.40 -3.02
N LEU A 63 -7.50 -10.19 -3.79
CA LEU A 63 -6.69 -9.65 -4.88
C LEU A 63 -7.55 -9.00 -5.97
N ALA A 64 -8.72 -9.58 -6.26
CA ALA A 64 -9.64 -9.00 -7.22
C ALA A 64 -10.17 -7.63 -6.74
N LEU A 65 -10.46 -7.50 -5.46
CA LEU A 65 -10.89 -6.22 -4.89
C LEU A 65 -9.79 -5.17 -4.94
N ILE A 66 -8.54 -5.56 -4.69
CA ILE A 66 -7.41 -4.64 -4.81
C ILE A 66 -7.24 -4.22 -6.28
N ALA A 67 -7.33 -5.16 -7.21
CA ALA A 67 -7.22 -4.85 -8.64
C ALA A 67 -8.31 -3.88 -9.11
N GLU A 68 -9.52 -4.02 -8.57
CA GLU A 68 -10.62 -3.11 -8.85
C GLU A 68 -10.36 -1.72 -8.26
N ALA A 69 -9.80 -1.67 -7.06
CA ALA A 69 -9.52 -0.40 -6.39
C ALA A 69 -8.34 0.35 -6.99
N ALA A 70 -7.31 -0.37 -7.45
CA ALA A 70 -6.09 0.24 -7.99
C ALA A 70 -6.31 0.71 -9.44
N VAL A 71 -5.77 1.87 -9.76
CA VAL A 71 -5.82 2.38 -11.13
C VAL A 71 -4.65 1.88 -11.97
N ASP A 72 -3.57 1.47 -11.32
CA ASP A 72 -2.38 0.96 -12.02
C ASP A 72 -1.57 0.05 -11.13
N THR A 73 -0.89 -0.92 -11.76
CA THR A 73 0.08 -1.79 -11.12
C THR A 73 1.43 -1.51 -11.78
N VAL A 74 2.36 -0.91 -11.03
CA VAL A 74 3.64 -0.49 -11.59
C VAL A 74 4.71 -1.55 -11.37
N HIS A 75 5.70 -1.57 -12.25
CA HIS A 75 6.82 -2.52 -12.22
C HIS A 75 8.12 -1.74 -12.10
N PRO A 76 8.69 -1.62 -10.88
CA PRO A 76 9.93 -0.87 -10.70
C PRO A 76 11.06 -1.43 -11.57
N SER A 77 11.79 -0.52 -12.23
CA SER A 77 12.97 -0.90 -13.01
C SER A 77 14.22 -1.02 -12.13
N GLU A 78 14.22 -0.31 -11.00
CA GLU A 78 15.34 -0.31 -10.06
C GLU A 78 14.83 -0.34 -8.64
N THR A 79 15.58 -1.03 -7.76
CA THR A 79 15.30 -1.03 -6.33
C THR A 79 16.41 -0.27 -5.62
N PRO A 80 16.10 0.80 -4.85
CA PRO A 80 17.11 1.50 -4.06
C PRO A 80 17.76 0.52 -3.10
N SER A 81 19.09 0.51 -3.04
CA SER A 81 19.83 -0.38 -2.18
C SER A 81 20.29 0.37 -0.94
N GLY A 82 19.99 -0.16 0.23
CA GLY A 82 20.46 0.38 1.49
C GLY A 82 19.79 1.65 1.96
N ALA A 83 18.64 2.04 1.37
CA ALA A 83 17.88 3.20 1.82
C ALA A 83 17.20 2.96 3.18
N CYS A 84 16.86 1.72 3.47
CA CYS A 84 16.19 1.30 4.69
C CYS A 84 16.93 0.15 5.35
N ARG A 85 16.69 -0.04 6.65
CA ARG A 85 17.26 -1.17 7.38
C ARG A 85 16.69 -2.50 6.88
N ASP A 86 15.42 -2.51 6.51
CA ASP A 86 14.74 -3.67 5.95
C ASP A 86 14.71 -3.52 4.44
N SER A 87 15.24 -4.52 3.72
CA SER A 87 15.26 -4.51 2.25
C SER A 87 13.85 -4.56 1.64
N ASP A 88 12.86 -5.08 2.38
CA ASP A 88 11.47 -5.07 1.92
C ASP A 88 10.95 -3.64 1.83
N ASP A 89 11.36 -2.77 2.74
CA ASP A 89 11.01 -1.35 2.70
C ASP A 89 11.61 -0.67 1.47
N ASP A 90 12.81 -1.08 1.05
CA ASP A 90 13.43 -0.57 -0.18
C ASP A 90 12.57 -0.91 -1.40
N ASN A 91 11.99 -2.11 -1.44
CA ASN A 91 11.08 -2.51 -2.52
C ASN A 91 9.79 -1.66 -2.52
N VAL A 92 9.27 -1.35 -1.34
CA VAL A 92 8.08 -0.50 -1.22
C VAL A 92 8.40 0.91 -1.74
N LEU A 93 9.55 1.46 -1.37
CA LEU A 93 9.99 2.77 -1.87
C LEU A 93 10.18 2.77 -3.39
N ALA A 94 10.73 1.70 -3.95
CA ALA A 94 10.88 1.56 -5.40
C ALA A 94 9.52 1.61 -6.10
N CYS A 95 8.51 0.96 -5.55
CA CYS A 95 7.14 1.00 -6.08
C CYS A 95 6.58 2.42 -6.03
N ALA A 96 6.79 3.13 -4.93
CA ALA A 96 6.31 4.50 -4.77
C ALA A 96 6.95 5.44 -5.80
N VAL A 97 8.23 5.29 -6.04
CA VAL A 97 8.96 6.09 -7.03
C VAL A 97 8.45 5.77 -8.44
N GLU A 98 8.36 4.50 -8.80
CA GLU A 98 7.90 4.09 -10.14
C GLU A 98 6.48 4.57 -10.40
N GLY A 99 5.61 4.53 -9.38
CA GLY A 99 4.24 5.00 -9.48
C GLY A 99 4.09 6.51 -9.50
N ALA A 100 5.17 7.24 -9.26
CA ALA A 100 5.15 8.71 -9.15
C ALA A 100 4.06 9.18 -8.18
N VAL A 101 3.94 8.48 -7.03
CA VAL A 101 2.91 8.79 -6.06
C VAL A 101 3.25 10.04 -5.25
N GLU A 102 2.23 10.73 -4.76
CA GLU A 102 2.40 11.86 -3.85
C GLU A 102 2.55 11.37 -2.42
N TYR A 103 1.90 10.25 -2.09
CA TYR A 103 1.86 9.71 -0.74
C TYR A 103 2.15 8.22 -0.72
N LEU A 104 3.00 7.82 0.23
CA LEU A 104 3.14 6.43 0.66
C LEU A 104 2.44 6.30 2.00
N VAL A 105 1.38 5.50 2.06
CA VAL A 105 0.58 5.30 3.27
C VAL A 105 1.05 4.02 3.95
N THR A 106 1.53 4.14 5.17
CA THR A 106 2.12 3.01 5.90
C THR A 106 1.95 3.17 7.40
N GLY A 107 1.95 2.06 8.11
CA GLY A 107 2.04 2.05 9.57
C GLY A 107 3.44 1.69 10.07
N ASP A 108 4.38 1.43 9.18
CA ASP A 108 5.75 1.06 9.54
C ASP A 108 6.50 2.26 10.12
N LYS A 109 7.03 2.10 11.33
CA LYS A 109 7.69 3.19 12.04
C LYS A 109 8.98 3.65 11.37
N ASP A 110 9.73 2.72 10.76
CA ASP A 110 10.98 3.08 10.08
C ASP A 110 10.69 3.93 8.84
N LEU A 111 9.67 3.57 8.08
CA LEU A 111 9.26 4.38 6.92
C LEU A 111 8.70 5.73 7.37
N LEU A 112 7.82 5.74 8.36
CA LEU A 112 7.24 6.98 8.88
C LEU A 112 8.31 7.93 9.42
N TYR A 113 9.38 7.40 10.00
CA TYR A 113 10.49 8.20 10.51
C TYR A 113 11.18 8.99 9.40
N MET A 114 11.21 8.46 8.18
CA MET A 114 11.81 9.15 7.03
C MET A 114 11.04 10.40 6.63
N LYS A 115 9.73 10.45 6.86
CA LYS A 115 8.80 11.52 6.53
C LYS A 115 8.65 11.79 5.04
N THR A 116 9.74 11.84 4.30
CA THR A 116 9.73 12.02 2.84
C THR A 116 10.81 11.18 2.19
N PHE A 117 10.60 10.82 0.93
CA PHE A 117 11.61 10.15 0.12
C PHE A 117 11.42 10.57 -1.33
N LYS A 118 12.42 11.24 -1.91
CA LYS A 118 12.38 11.73 -3.30
C LYS A 118 11.08 12.49 -3.62
N GLY A 119 10.67 13.34 -2.69
CA GLY A 119 9.47 14.15 -2.85
C GLY A 119 8.16 13.46 -2.49
N ILE A 120 8.20 12.17 -2.21
CA ILE A 120 7.03 11.41 -1.77
C ILE A 120 6.84 11.62 -0.27
N ARG A 121 5.64 11.96 0.15
CA ARG A 121 5.31 12.07 1.57
C ARG A 121 4.93 10.72 2.13
N ILE A 122 5.53 10.37 3.27
CA ILE A 122 5.25 9.09 3.94
C ILE A 122 4.40 9.40 5.16
N ILE A 123 3.17 8.89 5.18
CA ILE A 123 2.21 9.22 6.24
C ILE A 123 1.42 8.00 6.70
N ALA A 124 0.92 8.08 7.92
CA ALA A 124 0.07 7.04 8.50
C ALA A 124 -1.35 7.08 7.89
N PRO A 125 -2.07 5.94 7.90
CA PRO A 125 -3.44 5.90 7.37
C PRO A 125 -4.36 6.97 7.95
N ARG A 126 -4.30 7.21 9.25
CA ARG A 126 -5.14 8.20 9.90
C ARG A 126 -4.87 9.61 9.36
N ASP A 127 -3.61 9.94 9.16
CA ASP A 127 -3.22 11.25 8.64
C ASP A 127 -3.63 11.40 7.16
N PHE A 128 -3.54 10.32 6.39
CA PHE A 128 -4.00 10.32 5.01
C PHE A 128 -5.52 10.55 4.94
N GLU A 129 -6.28 9.90 5.83
CA GLU A 129 -7.73 10.09 5.89
C GLU A 129 -8.10 11.54 6.15
N LEU A 130 -7.32 12.25 6.95
CA LEU A 130 -7.58 13.66 7.27
C LEU A 130 -7.49 14.59 6.06
N LEU A 131 -6.89 14.13 4.95
CA LEU A 131 -6.79 14.93 3.72
C LEU A 131 -8.12 15.02 2.98
N PHE A 132 -9.09 14.19 3.33
CA PHE A 132 -10.38 14.15 2.64
C PHE A 132 -11.44 14.90 3.45
N ASP A 133 -12.21 15.71 2.76
CA ASP A 133 -13.37 16.35 3.35
C ASP A 133 -14.56 15.38 3.28
N ASN A 134 -15.28 15.32 4.37
CA ASN A 134 -16.48 14.48 4.44
C ASN A 134 -17.72 15.34 4.68
#